data_6446a4ce437440b4da40d4c80d52d909
#
_entry.id   6446a4ce437440b4da40d4c80d52d909
#
_cell.length_a   1.000
_cell.length_b   1.000
_cell.length_c   1.000
_cell.angle_alpha   90.00
_cell.angle_beta   90.00
_cell.angle_gamma   90.00
#
_symmetry.space_group_name_H-M   'P 1'
#
loop_
_entity.id
_entity.type
_entity.pdbx_description
1 polymer ?
#
loop_
_entity_poly.entity_id
_entity_poly.type
_entity_poly.pdbx_seq_one_letter_code
_entity_poly.pdbx_strand_id
1 'polypeptide(L)'
;MQKKGRVFSGARPTGRQHLGNYLGAIRNYVALQDDYECVYCVVDLHALTTLEDTEKLTEWTREMTLDWLAAGMRPEETMVFVQSHVPQVTELHTILSMVTPLGWLTRLPTFKDKVRQHPENVNYGLVGYPVLMAADITLYKADTVPVGVDQAPHLEFTREIVRRFNHHFGEVLVEPQAKHTEFTKVLGLDGAAKMSKSLDNHIEIAAEPDEIWQRVRSMTTDPARRYRNDPGHPEVCNVFTLHQFFS
;
A
#
# COMPACT_ATOMS: atom_id res chain seq x y z
N MET A 1 13.96 23.63 -5.07
CA MET A 1 15.03 22.62 -5.35
C MET A 1 14.61 21.76 -6.54
N GLN A 2 15.55 21.25 -7.33
CA GLN A 2 15.21 20.31 -8.40
C GLN A 2 14.83 18.94 -7.79
N LYS A 3 13.68 18.40 -8.17
CA LYS A 3 13.23 17.09 -7.68
C LYS A 3 14.15 15.97 -8.19
N LYS A 4 14.35 14.92 -7.38
CA LYS A 4 15.25 13.78 -7.68
C LYS A 4 14.70 12.82 -8.74
N GLY A 5 13.40 12.91 -9.05
CA GLY A 5 12.70 12.05 -9.98
C GLY A 5 11.21 12.02 -9.70
N ARG A 6 10.48 11.11 -10.36
CA ARG A 6 9.03 10.92 -10.17
C ARG A 6 8.73 9.61 -9.47
N VAL A 7 8.07 9.72 -8.32
CA VAL A 7 7.61 8.58 -7.52
C VAL A 7 6.17 8.25 -7.85
N PHE A 8 5.87 6.97 -8.04
CA PHE A 8 4.49 6.46 -8.04
C PHE A 8 4.27 5.49 -6.88
N SER A 9 3.13 5.62 -6.21
CA SER A 9 2.63 4.59 -5.31
C SER A 9 1.11 4.58 -5.30
N GLY A 10 0.54 3.40 -5.07
CA GLY A 10 -0.89 3.20 -4.98
C GLY A 10 -1.28 2.36 -3.78
N ALA A 11 -2.44 2.65 -3.20
CA ALA A 11 -3.00 1.82 -2.16
C ALA A 11 -4.50 1.57 -2.39
N ARG A 12 -4.94 0.35 -2.04
CA ARG A 12 -6.33 -0.07 -2.24
C ARG A 12 -7.24 0.51 -1.14
N PRO A 13 -8.40 1.08 -1.51
CA PRO A 13 -9.37 1.58 -0.56
C PRO A 13 -10.17 0.41 0.04
N THR A 14 -9.65 -0.15 1.12
CA THR A 14 -10.27 -1.27 1.83
C THR A 14 -10.83 -0.87 3.20
N GLY A 15 -11.33 0.34 3.33
CA GLY A 15 -11.85 0.97 4.53
C GLY A 15 -10.89 2.01 5.13
N ARG A 16 -11.26 2.57 6.29
CA ARG A 16 -10.48 3.59 7.00
C ARG A 16 -9.05 3.15 7.24
N GLN A 17 -8.13 4.11 7.22
CA GLN A 17 -6.73 3.84 7.47
C GLN A 17 -6.47 3.71 8.98
N HIS A 18 -5.52 2.87 9.35
CA HIS A 18 -5.12 2.66 10.73
C HIS A 18 -3.64 3.00 10.95
N LEU A 19 -3.19 3.08 12.19
CA LEU A 19 -1.81 3.43 12.53
C LEU A 19 -0.76 2.56 11.83
N GLY A 20 -1.08 1.28 11.58
CA GLY A 20 -0.21 0.38 10.79
C GLY A 20 -0.05 0.82 9.34
N ASN A 21 -1.09 1.40 8.71
CA ASN A 21 -0.98 2.00 7.37
C ASN A 21 -0.18 3.31 7.42
N TYR A 22 -0.44 4.15 8.42
CA TYR A 22 0.28 5.41 8.61
C TYR A 22 1.78 5.18 8.76
N LEU A 23 2.20 4.40 9.73
CA LEU A 23 3.60 4.14 10.03
C LEU A 23 4.29 3.30 8.95
N GLY A 24 3.54 2.39 8.32
CA GLY A 24 4.07 1.48 7.30
C GLY A 24 4.21 2.11 5.92
N ALA A 25 3.35 3.07 5.54
CA ALA A 25 3.34 3.62 4.19
C ALA A 25 3.13 5.14 4.14
N ILE A 26 2.06 5.67 4.76
CA ILE A 26 1.61 7.05 4.53
C ILE A 26 2.68 8.06 4.99
N ARG A 27 3.32 7.83 6.13
CA ARG A 27 4.42 8.67 6.63
C ARG A 27 5.57 8.76 5.63
N ASN A 28 5.89 7.66 4.94
CA ASN A 28 6.92 7.66 3.90
C ASN A 28 6.46 8.43 2.66
N TYR A 29 5.18 8.33 2.27
CA TYR A 29 4.62 9.12 1.17
C TYR A 29 4.74 10.62 1.45
N VAL A 30 4.40 11.04 2.67
CA VAL A 30 4.52 12.44 3.10
C VAL A 30 5.97 12.91 3.04
N ALA A 31 6.91 12.11 3.53
CA ALA A 31 8.34 12.46 3.54
C ALA A 31 8.95 12.57 2.12
N LEU A 32 8.47 11.78 1.17
CA LEU A 32 8.99 11.79 -0.20
C LEU A 32 8.63 13.06 -0.98
N GLN A 33 7.60 13.80 -0.57
CA GLN A 33 7.14 15.01 -1.25
C GLN A 33 8.20 16.11 -1.31
N ASP A 34 9.11 16.18 -0.35
CA ASP A 34 10.16 17.21 -0.36
C ASP A 34 11.19 16.97 -1.45
N ASP A 35 11.49 15.70 -1.74
CA ASP A 35 12.57 15.29 -2.64
C ASP A 35 12.10 14.94 -4.06
N TYR A 36 10.87 14.46 -4.23
CA TYR A 36 10.37 13.86 -5.48
C TYR A 36 9.12 14.55 -5.99
N GLU A 37 8.88 14.42 -7.30
CA GLU A 37 7.56 14.65 -7.89
C GLU A 37 6.68 13.42 -7.56
N CYS A 38 5.74 13.58 -6.65
CA CYS A 38 4.97 12.45 -6.12
C CYS A 38 3.62 12.30 -6.83
N VAL A 39 3.32 11.06 -7.23
CA VAL A 39 2.07 10.65 -7.87
C VAL A 39 1.48 9.52 -7.02
N TYR A 40 0.42 9.81 -6.28
CA TYR A 40 -0.23 8.85 -5.39
C TYR A 40 -1.66 8.54 -5.84
N CYS A 41 -1.97 7.27 -5.92
CA CYS A 41 -3.21 6.76 -6.49
C CYS A 41 -4.00 5.94 -5.48
N VAL A 42 -5.27 6.27 -5.30
CA VAL A 42 -6.23 5.36 -4.66
C VAL A 42 -6.67 4.36 -5.72
N VAL A 43 -6.16 3.12 -5.63
CA VAL A 43 -6.31 2.11 -6.69
C VAL A 43 -7.58 1.28 -6.49
N ASP A 44 -8.71 1.89 -6.78
CA ASP A 44 -10.06 1.32 -6.63
C ASP A 44 -10.31 0.17 -7.60
N LEU A 45 -9.79 0.21 -8.84
CA LEU A 45 -9.88 -0.91 -9.77
C LEU A 45 -9.10 -2.14 -9.26
N HIS A 46 -7.93 -1.94 -8.64
CA HIS A 46 -7.21 -3.04 -7.98
C HIS A 46 -7.98 -3.64 -6.81
N ALA A 47 -8.81 -2.85 -6.11
CA ALA A 47 -9.63 -3.36 -5.03
C ALA A 47 -10.61 -4.43 -5.52
N LEU A 48 -11.17 -4.27 -6.73
CA LEU A 48 -12.12 -5.20 -7.33
C LEU A 48 -11.55 -6.60 -7.60
N THR A 49 -10.23 -6.79 -7.58
CA THR A 49 -9.62 -8.11 -7.78
C THR A 49 -9.98 -9.11 -6.68
N THR A 50 -10.32 -8.63 -5.49
CA THR A 50 -10.65 -9.45 -4.31
C THR A 50 -11.87 -8.95 -3.53
N LEU A 51 -12.38 -7.76 -3.86
CA LEU A 51 -13.55 -7.18 -3.21
C LEU A 51 -14.81 -7.61 -3.96
N GLU A 52 -15.67 -8.37 -3.29
CA GLU A 52 -16.96 -8.83 -3.85
C GLU A 52 -18.08 -7.84 -3.55
N ASP A 53 -18.09 -7.27 -2.35
CA ASP A 53 -19.04 -6.23 -1.95
C ASP A 53 -18.43 -4.83 -2.20
N THR A 54 -19.02 -4.11 -3.15
CA THR A 54 -18.57 -2.76 -3.56
C THR A 54 -19.43 -1.64 -2.98
N GLU A 55 -20.43 -1.94 -2.15
CA GLU A 55 -21.37 -0.94 -1.61
C GLU A 55 -20.65 0.24 -0.95
N LYS A 56 -19.58 -0.05 -0.22
CA LYS A 56 -18.78 0.96 0.50
C LYS A 56 -17.54 1.46 -0.24
N LEU A 57 -17.28 0.99 -1.47
CA LEU A 57 -16.03 1.32 -2.17
C LEU A 57 -15.85 2.83 -2.38
N THR A 58 -16.92 3.54 -2.72
CA THR A 58 -16.89 4.99 -2.90
C THR A 58 -16.61 5.72 -1.59
N GLU A 59 -17.25 5.31 -0.51
CA GLU A 59 -17.01 5.85 0.84
C GLU A 59 -15.56 5.62 1.26
N TRP A 60 -15.06 4.41 1.14
CA TRP A 60 -13.69 4.06 1.50
C TRP A 60 -12.64 4.80 0.66
N THR A 61 -12.92 5.03 -0.62
CA THR A 61 -12.06 5.83 -1.50
C THR A 61 -11.96 7.26 -1.00
N ARG A 62 -13.08 7.86 -0.62
CA ARG A 62 -13.14 9.21 -0.06
C ARG A 62 -12.43 9.29 1.29
N GLU A 63 -12.73 8.39 2.22
CA GLU A 63 -12.10 8.34 3.55
C GLU A 63 -10.59 8.19 3.46
N MET A 64 -10.10 7.27 2.62
CA MET A 64 -8.68 7.09 2.40
C MET A 64 -7.99 8.36 1.88
N THR A 65 -8.63 9.06 0.95
CA THR A 65 -8.12 10.34 0.43
C THR A 65 -8.05 11.39 1.53
N LEU A 66 -9.08 11.49 2.38
CA LEU A 66 -9.11 12.40 3.53
C LEU A 66 -8.01 12.06 4.54
N ASP A 67 -7.82 10.78 4.86
CA ASP A 67 -6.76 10.32 5.76
C ASP A 67 -5.36 10.69 5.22
N TRP A 68 -5.12 10.57 3.92
CA TRP A 68 -3.87 10.96 3.30
C TRP A 68 -3.61 12.46 3.39
N LEU A 69 -4.62 13.27 3.10
CA LEU A 69 -4.52 14.74 3.22
C LEU A 69 -4.29 15.15 4.69
N ALA A 70 -5.04 14.58 5.61
CA ALA A 70 -4.88 14.84 7.05
C ALA A 70 -3.50 14.41 7.58
N ALA A 71 -2.90 13.37 7.01
CA ALA A 71 -1.57 12.90 7.35
C ALA A 71 -0.44 13.81 6.83
N GLY A 72 -0.75 14.82 6.00
CA GLY A 72 0.21 15.80 5.51
C GLY A 72 0.56 15.70 4.02
N MET A 73 -0.22 14.98 3.21
CA MET A 73 -0.09 15.09 1.76
C MET A 73 -0.50 16.49 1.30
N ARG A 74 0.35 17.12 0.49
CA ARG A 74 0.18 18.49 -0.01
C ARG A 74 -0.34 18.43 -1.44
N PRO A 75 -1.64 18.66 -1.69
CA PRO A 75 -2.23 18.55 -3.04
C PRO A 75 -1.69 19.60 -4.02
N GLU A 76 -1.09 20.69 -3.53
CA GLU A 76 -0.45 21.72 -4.34
C GLU A 76 0.88 21.23 -4.94
N GLU A 77 1.52 20.24 -4.33
CA GLU A 77 2.85 19.71 -4.71
C GLU A 77 2.81 18.26 -5.17
N THR A 78 1.74 17.54 -4.83
CA THR A 78 1.60 16.10 -5.01
C THR A 78 0.32 15.78 -5.76
N MET A 79 0.43 14.99 -6.81
CA MET A 79 -0.75 14.49 -7.51
C MET A 79 -1.39 13.37 -6.67
N VAL A 80 -2.61 13.59 -6.21
CA VAL A 80 -3.44 12.58 -5.53
C VAL A 80 -4.71 12.37 -6.35
N PHE A 81 -5.02 11.14 -6.74
CA PHE A 81 -6.17 10.85 -7.60
C PHE A 81 -6.71 9.43 -7.39
N VAL A 82 -7.87 9.17 -7.97
CA VAL A 82 -8.53 7.87 -7.97
C VAL A 82 -8.28 7.20 -9.32
N GLN A 83 -7.86 5.94 -9.32
CA GLN A 83 -7.45 5.18 -10.51
C GLN A 83 -8.55 5.15 -11.59
N SER A 84 -9.79 4.87 -11.22
CA SER A 84 -10.92 4.83 -12.16
C SER A 84 -11.25 6.16 -12.83
N HIS A 85 -10.74 7.29 -12.30
CA HIS A 85 -10.91 8.60 -12.92
C HIS A 85 -9.93 8.85 -14.07
N VAL A 86 -8.98 7.93 -14.33
CA VAL A 86 -8.00 8.00 -15.42
C VAL A 86 -8.17 6.78 -16.33
N PRO A 87 -9.12 6.81 -17.29
CA PRO A 87 -9.40 5.66 -18.16
C PRO A 87 -8.18 5.14 -18.93
N GLN A 88 -7.20 5.99 -19.19
CA GLN A 88 -5.96 5.66 -19.91
C GLN A 88 -5.16 4.54 -19.23
N VAL A 89 -5.33 4.34 -17.90
CA VAL A 89 -4.69 3.22 -17.22
C VAL A 89 -5.21 1.88 -17.73
N THR A 90 -6.51 1.77 -18.01
CA THR A 90 -7.11 0.56 -18.54
C THR A 90 -6.79 0.35 -20.03
N GLU A 91 -6.64 1.42 -20.80
CA GLU A 91 -6.15 1.36 -22.16
C GLU A 91 -4.71 0.85 -22.21
N LEU A 92 -3.81 1.43 -21.39
CA LEU A 92 -2.44 0.98 -21.30
C LEU A 92 -2.34 -0.45 -20.77
N HIS A 93 -3.14 -0.84 -19.78
CA HIS A 93 -3.24 -2.22 -19.32
C HIS A 93 -3.55 -3.17 -20.48
N THR A 94 -4.53 -2.82 -21.33
CA THR A 94 -4.89 -3.62 -22.50
C THR A 94 -3.71 -3.75 -23.48
N ILE A 95 -3.02 -2.63 -23.78
CA ILE A 95 -1.86 -2.64 -24.68
C ILE A 95 -0.72 -3.49 -24.09
N LEU A 96 -0.40 -3.33 -22.81
CA LEU A 96 0.65 -4.11 -22.13
C LEU A 96 0.29 -5.60 -22.07
N SER A 97 -0.99 -5.94 -21.95
CA SER A 97 -1.43 -7.34 -21.96
C SER A 97 -1.11 -8.07 -23.26
N MET A 98 -1.05 -7.36 -24.40
CA MET A 98 -0.71 -7.94 -25.70
C MET A 98 0.77 -8.35 -25.82
N VAL A 99 1.63 -7.74 -25.01
CA VAL A 99 3.07 -8.07 -24.99
C VAL A 99 3.48 -8.91 -23.78
N THR A 100 2.55 -9.21 -22.87
CA THR A 100 2.84 -9.96 -21.63
C THR A 100 2.50 -11.44 -21.79
N PRO A 101 3.49 -12.36 -21.77
CA PRO A 101 3.21 -13.78 -21.85
C PRO A 101 2.46 -14.30 -20.61
N LEU A 102 1.37 -15.06 -20.83
CA LEU A 102 0.58 -15.65 -19.74
C LEU A 102 1.43 -16.48 -18.76
N GLY A 103 2.42 -17.20 -19.28
CA GLY A 103 3.32 -18.00 -18.46
C GLY A 103 4.18 -17.19 -17.46
N TRP A 104 4.37 -15.89 -17.68
CA TRP A 104 5.04 -15.03 -16.72
C TRP A 104 4.12 -14.79 -15.52
N LEU A 105 2.86 -14.45 -15.75
CA LEU A 105 1.84 -14.18 -14.74
C LEU A 105 1.60 -15.39 -13.83
N THR A 106 1.42 -16.56 -14.42
CA THR A 106 1.12 -17.78 -13.65
C THR A 106 2.30 -18.30 -12.82
N ARG A 107 3.52 -17.86 -13.10
CA ARG A 107 4.72 -18.19 -12.31
C ARG A 107 4.97 -17.25 -11.14
N LEU A 108 4.32 -16.08 -11.09
CA LEU A 108 4.50 -15.14 -9.99
C LEU A 108 4.13 -15.80 -8.64
N PRO A 109 4.99 -15.69 -7.60
CA PRO A 109 4.69 -16.25 -6.28
C PRO A 109 3.36 -15.74 -5.73
N THR A 110 3.11 -14.44 -5.87
CA THR A 110 1.89 -13.76 -5.41
C THR A 110 0.62 -14.24 -6.09
N PHE A 111 0.68 -14.65 -7.37
CA PHE A 111 -0.45 -15.28 -8.05
C PHE A 111 -0.78 -16.63 -7.37
N LYS A 112 0.24 -17.46 -7.13
CA LYS A 112 0.06 -18.77 -6.49
C LYS A 112 -0.53 -18.63 -5.08
N ASP A 113 -0.08 -17.65 -4.33
CA ASP A 113 -0.60 -17.37 -2.98
C ASP A 113 -2.05 -16.89 -3.01
N LYS A 114 -2.41 -16.02 -3.95
CA LYS A 114 -3.80 -15.57 -4.13
C LYS A 114 -4.73 -16.69 -4.58
N VAL A 115 -4.29 -17.57 -5.47
CA VAL A 115 -5.06 -18.78 -5.86
C VAL A 115 -5.34 -19.67 -4.65
N ARG A 116 -4.37 -19.82 -3.73
CA ARG A 116 -4.57 -20.58 -2.48
C ARG A 116 -5.55 -19.91 -1.53
N GLN A 117 -5.54 -18.57 -1.46
CA GLN A 117 -6.42 -17.80 -0.59
C GLN A 117 -7.87 -17.72 -1.14
N HIS A 118 -8.04 -17.72 -2.45
CA HIS A 118 -9.31 -17.56 -3.14
C HIS A 118 -9.51 -18.63 -4.23
N PRO A 119 -9.50 -19.93 -3.87
CA PRO A 119 -9.53 -21.01 -4.86
C PRO A 119 -10.80 -21.03 -5.72
N GLU A 120 -11.91 -20.54 -5.15
CA GLU A 120 -13.24 -20.52 -5.82
C GLU A 120 -13.39 -19.33 -6.79
N ASN A 121 -12.50 -18.32 -6.71
CA ASN A 121 -12.60 -17.09 -7.52
C ASN A 121 -11.29 -16.76 -8.23
N VAL A 122 -10.78 -17.69 -9.02
CA VAL A 122 -9.60 -17.47 -9.88
C VAL A 122 -10.04 -16.86 -11.20
N ASN A 123 -10.32 -15.57 -11.20
CA ASN A 123 -10.78 -14.84 -12.38
C ASN A 123 -9.62 -14.15 -13.13
N TYR A 124 -9.91 -13.59 -14.31
CA TYR A 124 -8.92 -12.89 -15.13
C TYR A 124 -8.27 -11.71 -14.40
N GLY A 125 -9.03 -10.95 -13.62
CA GLY A 125 -8.49 -9.84 -12.82
C GLY A 125 -7.41 -10.29 -11.85
N LEU A 126 -7.59 -11.49 -11.24
CA LEU A 126 -6.59 -12.08 -10.34
C LEU A 126 -5.31 -12.51 -11.09
N VAL A 127 -5.40 -12.86 -12.35
CA VAL A 127 -4.25 -13.17 -13.22
C VAL A 127 -3.61 -11.88 -13.73
N GLY A 128 -4.42 -10.91 -14.16
CA GLY A 128 -4.01 -9.72 -14.90
C GLY A 128 -3.58 -8.53 -14.04
N TYR A 129 -3.85 -8.53 -12.71
CA TYR A 129 -3.53 -7.35 -11.88
C TYR A 129 -2.06 -6.91 -11.90
N PRO A 130 -1.04 -7.78 -12.09
CA PRO A 130 0.34 -7.30 -12.19
C PRO A 130 0.59 -6.45 -13.45
N VAL A 131 -0.16 -6.72 -14.53
CA VAL A 131 -0.10 -5.89 -15.76
C VAL A 131 -0.79 -4.55 -15.53
N LEU A 132 -1.90 -4.53 -14.76
CA LEU A 132 -2.55 -3.29 -14.36
C LEU A 132 -1.62 -2.45 -13.47
N MET A 133 -0.90 -3.06 -12.54
CA MET A 133 0.11 -2.38 -11.74
C MET A 133 1.25 -1.80 -12.60
N ALA A 134 1.70 -2.54 -13.62
CA ALA A 134 2.68 -2.04 -14.57
C ALA A 134 2.15 -0.83 -15.36
N ALA A 135 0.87 -0.84 -15.75
CA ALA A 135 0.22 0.28 -16.41
C ALA A 135 0.15 1.50 -15.49
N ASP A 136 -0.22 1.34 -14.22
CA ASP A 136 -0.24 2.42 -13.23
C ASP A 136 1.11 3.11 -13.10
N ILE A 137 2.19 2.35 -12.99
CA ILE A 137 3.54 2.90 -12.80
C ILE A 137 4.02 3.62 -14.06
N THR A 138 3.83 2.99 -15.23
CA THR A 138 4.44 3.44 -16.48
C THR A 138 3.67 4.56 -17.17
N LEU A 139 2.35 4.65 -16.96
CA LEU A 139 1.51 5.72 -17.52
C LEU A 139 2.00 7.10 -17.11
N TYR A 140 2.43 7.24 -15.87
CA TYR A 140 2.91 8.51 -15.31
C TYR A 140 4.42 8.70 -15.47
N LYS A 141 5.11 7.79 -16.20
CA LYS A 141 6.57 7.81 -16.37
C LYS A 141 7.32 7.87 -15.03
N ALA A 142 6.83 7.14 -14.04
CA ALA A 142 7.49 7.05 -12.75
C ALA A 142 8.83 6.28 -12.90
N ASP A 143 9.90 6.92 -12.48
CA ASP A 143 11.25 6.32 -12.45
C ASP A 143 11.56 5.64 -11.12
N THR A 144 10.76 5.92 -10.09
CA THR A 144 10.99 5.46 -8.72
C THR A 144 9.70 4.93 -8.10
N VAL A 145 9.76 3.74 -7.52
CA VAL A 145 8.62 3.13 -6.81
C VAL A 145 9.06 2.73 -5.40
N PRO A 146 8.46 3.32 -4.34
CA PRO A 146 8.72 2.90 -2.98
C PRO A 146 8.08 1.53 -2.74
N VAL A 147 8.90 0.55 -2.43
CA VAL A 147 8.46 -0.83 -2.26
C VAL A 147 9.02 -1.46 -0.99
N GLY A 148 8.19 -2.27 -0.33
CA GLY A 148 8.67 -3.26 0.63
C GLY A 148 9.33 -4.44 -0.08
N VAL A 149 10.07 -5.21 0.68
CA VAL A 149 10.78 -6.39 0.15
C VAL A 149 9.83 -7.39 -0.52
N ASP A 150 8.61 -7.51 0.01
CA ASP A 150 7.54 -8.38 -0.51
C ASP A 150 6.99 -7.95 -1.87
N GLN A 151 7.11 -6.66 -2.23
CA GLN A 151 6.64 -6.10 -3.51
C GLN A 151 7.73 -6.06 -4.60
N ALA A 152 8.98 -6.35 -4.26
CA ALA A 152 10.08 -6.37 -5.22
C ALA A 152 9.84 -7.27 -6.45
N PRO A 153 9.21 -8.46 -6.34
CA PRO A 153 8.89 -9.29 -7.50
C PRO A 153 7.92 -8.65 -8.48
N HIS A 154 6.95 -7.85 -8.00
CA HIS A 154 6.00 -7.15 -8.87
C HIS A 154 6.67 -6.01 -9.63
N LEU A 155 7.59 -5.31 -8.99
CA LEU A 155 8.32 -4.24 -9.66
C LEU A 155 9.28 -4.81 -10.72
N GLU A 156 9.97 -5.93 -10.43
CA GLU A 156 10.81 -6.58 -11.44
C GLU A 156 9.97 -7.09 -12.62
N PHE A 157 8.79 -7.63 -12.35
CA PHE A 157 7.85 -8.00 -13.40
C PHE A 157 7.43 -6.79 -14.27
N THR A 158 7.18 -5.63 -13.65
CA THR A 158 6.92 -4.38 -14.38
C THR A 158 8.11 -4.00 -15.28
N ARG A 159 9.34 -4.11 -14.79
CA ARG A 159 10.56 -3.83 -15.56
C ARG A 159 10.70 -4.77 -16.75
N GLU A 160 10.40 -6.05 -16.58
CA GLU A 160 10.39 -7.03 -17.70
C GLU A 160 9.38 -6.65 -18.78
N ILE A 161 8.17 -6.22 -18.39
CA ILE A 161 7.15 -5.73 -19.34
C ILE A 161 7.67 -4.50 -20.08
N VAL A 162 8.24 -3.52 -19.38
CA VAL A 162 8.79 -2.29 -19.97
C VAL A 162 9.88 -2.62 -20.98
N ARG A 163 10.87 -3.45 -20.62
CA ARG A 163 11.96 -3.87 -21.53
C ARG A 163 11.41 -4.54 -22.79
N ARG A 164 10.43 -5.44 -22.62
CA ARG A 164 9.81 -6.13 -23.73
C ARG A 164 9.02 -5.18 -24.62
N PHE A 165 8.25 -4.28 -24.04
CA PHE A 165 7.50 -3.25 -24.78
C PHE A 165 8.45 -2.35 -25.57
N ASN A 166 9.47 -1.81 -24.93
CA ASN A 166 10.45 -0.94 -25.55
C ASN A 166 11.26 -1.66 -26.66
N HIS A 167 11.53 -2.94 -26.49
CA HIS A 167 12.17 -3.74 -27.54
C HIS A 167 11.32 -3.84 -28.82
N HIS A 168 9.97 -3.93 -28.68
CA HIS A 168 9.07 -4.06 -29.83
C HIS A 168 8.69 -2.72 -30.47
N PHE A 169 8.57 -1.66 -29.67
CA PHE A 169 7.94 -0.40 -30.08
C PHE A 169 8.86 0.82 -29.95
N GLY A 170 10.12 0.63 -29.53
CA GLY A 170 11.06 1.73 -29.24
C GLY A 170 11.00 2.21 -27.79
N GLU A 171 11.95 3.06 -27.40
CA GLU A 171 12.11 3.58 -26.03
C GLU A 171 10.99 4.57 -25.67
N VAL A 172 9.83 4.06 -25.26
CA VAL A 172 8.63 4.83 -24.91
C VAL A 172 8.39 4.87 -23.42
N LEU A 173 8.51 3.71 -22.75
CA LEU A 173 8.21 3.55 -21.33
C LEU A 173 9.49 3.70 -20.49
N VAL A 174 9.36 4.35 -19.33
CA VAL A 174 10.44 4.48 -18.35
C VAL A 174 10.53 3.22 -17.51
N GLU A 175 11.72 2.66 -17.37
CA GLU A 175 11.97 1.51 -16.51
C GLU A 175 12.10 1.96 -15.04
N PRO A 176 11.17 1.55 -14.15
CA PRO A 176 11.15 2.02 -12.78
C PRO A 176 12.22 1.35 -11.92
N GLN A 177 12.72 2.09 -10.94
CA GLN A 177 13.67 1.60 -9.94
C GLN A 177 13.01 1.45 -8.57
N ALA A 178 13.40 0.42 -7.84
CA ALA A 178 12.95 0.23 -6.47
C ALA A 178 13.60 1.27 -5.55
N LYS A 179 12.78 1.97 -4.77
CA LYS A 179 13.24 2.68 -3.60
C LYS A 179 12.86 1.87 -2.38
N HIS A 180 13.83 1.19 -1.80
CA HIS A 180 13.59 0.45 -0.57
C HIS A 180 13.26 1.43 0.55
N THR A 181 12.09 1.27 1.11
CA THR A 181 11.64 2.00 2.30
C THR A 181 11.54 1.01 3.46
N GLU A 182 11.98 1.43 4.63
CA GLU A 182 11.74 0.64 5.83
C GLU A 182 10.25 0.68 6.15
N PHE A 183 9.55 -0.38 5.74
CA PHE A 183 8.18 -0.58 6.16
C PHE A 183 8.17 -1.07 7.60
N THR A 184 7.81 -0.20 8.49
CA THR A 184 7.68 -0.55 9.90
C THR A 184 6.51 -1.52 10.08
N LYS A 185 6.81 -2.75 10.51
CA LYS A 185 5.77 -3.71 10.90
C LYS A 185 5.22 -3.27 12.25
N VAL A 186 4.01 -2.76 12.27
CA VAL A 186 3.30 -2.38 13.49
C VAL A 186 2.48 -3.57 13.98
N LEU A 187 2.70 -3.97 15.23
CA LEU A 187 1.88 -4.98 15.87
C LEU A 187 0.50 -4.41 16.24
N GLY A 188 -0.50 -5.26 16.23
CA GLY A 188 -1.85 -4.92 16.67
C GLY A 188 -1.93 -4.76 18.20
N LEU A 189 -3.12 -4.48 18.72
CA LEU A 189 -3.37 -4.29 20.15
C LEU A 189 -2.99 -5.51 20.98
N ASP A 190 -3.05 -6.71 20.36
CA ASP A 190 -2.66 -7.98 20.93
C ASP A 190 -1.14 -8.17 21.15
N GLY A 191 -0.32 -7.31 20.55
CA GLY A 191 1.14 -7.39 20.63
C GLY A 191 1.76 -8.60 19.89
N ALA A 192 0.98 -9.35 19.11
CA ALA A 192 1.40 -10.59 18.46
C ALA A 192 1.26 -10.53 16.93
N ALA A 193 0.05 -10.33 16.43
CA ALA A 193 -0.22 -10.25 15.02
C ALA A 193 0.08 -8.85 14.46
N LYS A 194 0.28 -8.73 13.13
CA LYS A 194 0.34 -7.43 12.46
C LYS A 194 -1.00 -6.70 12.64
N MET A 195 -0.94 -5.38 12.89
CA MET A 195 -2.13 -4.54 12.96
C MET A 195 -3.00 -4.69 11.70
N SER A 196 -4.27 -5.02 11.88
CA SER A 196 -5.19 -5.32 10.80
C SER A 196 -6.64 -5.13 11.22
N LYS A 197 -7.47 -4.61 10.31
CA LYS A 197 -8.92 -4.49 10.51
C LYS A 197 -9.61 -5.85 10.65
N SER A 198 -9.20 -6.84 9.85
CA SER A 198 -9.79 -8.18 9.88
C SER A 198 -9.60 -8.91 11.20
N LEU A 199 -8.61 -8.49 11.99
CA LEU A 199 -8.34 -9.04 13.33
C LEU A 199 -8.88 -8.14 14.45
N ASP A 200 -9.52 -7.03 14.11
CA ASP A 200 -10.00 -6.01 15.07
C ASP A 200 -8.95 -5.57 16.11
N ASN A 201 -7.67 -5.63 15.74
CA ASN A 201 -6.52 -5.31 16.60
C ASN A 201 -5.85 -3.99 16.23
N HIS A 202 -6.58 -3.03 15.66
CA HIS A 202 -6.08 -1.80 15.09
C HIS A 202 -6.59 -0.55 15.81
N ILE A 203 -5.96 0.60 15.55
CA ILE A 203 -6.42 1.93 15.92
C ILE A 203 -6.55 2.71 14.61
N GLU A 204 -7.74 3.22 14.30
CA GLU A 204 -7.99 4.05 13.12
C GLU A 204 -7.32 5.42 13.28
N ILE A 205 -6.85 6.00 12.17
CA ILE A 205 -6.23 7.35 12.18
C ILE A 205 -7.26 8.41 12.56
N ALA A 206 -8.48 8.26 12.08
CA ALA A 206 -9.60 9.18 12.29
C ALA A 206 -10.50 8.76 13.46
N ALA A 207 -10.01 7.91 14.38
CA ALA A 207 -10.78 7.51 15.55
C ALA A 207 -10.93 8.68 16.54
N GLU A 208 -12.08 8.76 17.18
CA GLU A 208 -12.36 9.74 18.23
C GLU A 208 -11.49 9.47 19.48
N PRO A 209 -11.15 10.50 20.26
CA PRO A 209 -10.25 10.35 21.44
C PRO A 209 -10.70 9.28 22.43
N ASP A 210 -11.99 9.14 22.67
CA ASP A 210 -12.53 8.13 23.59
C ASP A 210 -12.35 6.72 23.05
N GLU A 211 -12.50 6.52 21.73
CA GLU A 211 -12.23 5.25 21.07
C GLU A 211 -10.75 4.89 21.13
N ILE A 212 -9.87 5.85 20.81
CA ILE A 212 -8.40 5.66 20.93
C ILE A 212 -8.06 5.23 22.35
N TRP A 213 -8.63 5.90 23.35
CA TRP A 213 -8.39 5.58 24.76
C TRP A 213 -8.84 4.15 25.11
N GLN A 214 -10.03 3.75 24.66
CA GLN A 214 -10.54 2.41 24.89
C GLN A 214 -9.63 1.34 24.22
N ARG A 215 -9.22 1.58 22.98
CA ARG A 215 -8.30 0.71 22.23
C ARG A 215 -6.94 0.58 22.92
N VAL A 216 -6.34 1.69 23.34
CA VAL A 216 -5.05 1.69 24.05
C VAL A 216 -5.15 0.96 25.39
N ARG A 217 -6.25 1.12 26.13
CA ARG A 217 -6.48 0.40 27.39
C ARG A 217 -6.59 -1.12 27.23
N SER A 218 -6.99 -1.60 26.07
CA SER A 218 -7.07 -3.03 25.75
C SER A 218 -5.74 -3.63 25.29
N MET A 219 -4.71 -2.82 25.08
CA MET A 219 -3.42 -3.30 24.60
C MET A 219 -2.74 -4.22 25.62
N THR A 220 -2.06 -5.24 25.07
CA THR A 220 -1.20 -6.10 25.87
C THR A 220 -0.02 -5.30 26.42
N THR A 221 0.15 -5.34 27.73
CA THR A 221 1.26 -4.73 28.45
C THR A 221 2.17 -5.80 29.05
N ASP A 222 3.15 -5.40 29.84
CA ASP A 222 4.03 -6.33 30.57
C ASP A 222 3.22 -7.20 31.56
N PRO A 223 3.08 -8.51 31.33
CA PRO A 223 2.30 -9.39 32.20
C PRO A 223 2.97 -9.64 33.58
N ALA A 224 4.26 -9.38 33.70
CA ALA A 224 4.99 -9.52 34.96
C ALA A 224 4.75 -8.33 35.90
N ARG A 225 4.36 -7.17 35.36
CA ARG A 225 4.09 -5.97 36.14
C ARG A 225 2.64 -5.97 36.66
N ARG A 226 2.43 -6.56 37.84
CA ARG A 226 1.10 -6.64 38.48
C ARG A 226 0.80 -5.46 39.38
N TYR A 227 1.82 -4.90 39.99
CA TYR A 227 1.69 -3.77 40.92
C TYR A 227 2.47 -2.57 40.42
N ARG A 228 2.10 -1.38 40.91
CA ARG A 228 2.72 -0.10 40.49
C ARG A 228 4.23 -0.06 40.75
N ASN A 229 4.70 -0.72 41.79
CA ASN A 229 6.12 -0.73 42.22
C ASN A 229 6.93 -1.87 41.56
N ASP A 230 6.29 -2.76 40.78
CA ASP A 230 7.02 -3.80 40.06
C ASP A 230 7.87 -3.19 38.96
N PRO A 231 9.09 -3.71 38.74
CA PRO A 231 9.91 -3.29 37.59
C PRO A 231 9.17 -3.51 36.29
N GLY A 232 9.31 -2.59 35.34
CA GLY A 232 8.74 -2.72 34.00
C GLY A 232 9.72 -3.36 33.03
N HIS A 233 9.22 -4.15 32.10
CA HIS A 233 9.98 -4.77 31.01
C HIS A 233 9.47 -4.19 29.68
N PRO A 234 10.05 -3.07 29.20
CA PRO A 234 9.57 -2.36 28.02
C PRO A 234 9.61 -3.23 26.76
N GLU A 235 10.52 -4.20 26.67
CA GLU A 235 10.69 -5.12 25.56
C GLU A 235 9.50 -6.05 25.32
N VAL A 236 8.65 -6.27 26.32
CA VAL A 236 7.43 -7.11 26.22
C VAL A 236 6.15 -6.26 26.28
N CYS A 237 6.28 -4.94 26.43
CA CYS A 237 5.15 -4.02 26.53
C CYS A 237 4.79 -3.44 25.17
N ASN A 238 3.65 -3.87 24.61
CA ASN A 238 3.21 -3.39 23.28
C ASN A 238 2.84 -1.89 23.28
N VAL A 239 2.37 -1.35 24.42
CA VAL A 239 2.15 0.11 24.56
C VAL A 239 3.46 0.86 24.43
N PHE A 240 4.54 0.37 25.05
CA PHE A 240 5.86 0.97 24.93
C PHE A 240 6.38 0.90 23.48
N THR A 241 6.23 -0.25 22.83
CA THR A 241 6.61 -0.43 21.42
C THR A 241 5.88 0.58 20.54
N LEU A 242 4.56 0.76 20.73
CA LEU A 242 3.80 1.74 19.97
C LEU A 242 4.28 3.18 20.27
N HIS A 243 4.56 3.48 21.53
CA HIS A 243 5.02 4.79 21.95
C HIS A 243 6.35 5.20 21.30
N GLN A 244 7.27 4.25 21.08
CA GLN A 244 8.56 4.51 20.40
C GLN A 244 8.44 5.07 18.97
N PHE A 245 7.29 4.89 18.30
CA PHE A 245 7.07 5.46 16.97
C PHE A 245 6.72 6.95 16.99
N PHE A 246 6.34 7.49 18.16
CA PHE A 246 5.81 8.84 18.30
C PHE A 246 6.62 9.72 19.26
N SER A 247 7.68 9.17 19.88
CA SER A 247 8.45 9.88 20.94
C SER A 247 9.93 9.90 20.67
#